data_43a107f28ac9466f50e397a3638fd9f8
#
_entry.id   43a107f28ac9466f50e397a3638fd9f8
#
_cell.length_a   1.000
_cell.length_b   1.000
_cell.length_c   1.000
_cell.angle_alpha   90.00
_cell.angle_beta   90.00
_cell.angle_gamma   90.00
#
_symmetry.space_group_name_H-M   'P 1'
#
loop_
_entity.id
_entity.type
_entity.pdbx_description
1 polymer ?
#
loop_
_entity_poly.entity_id
_entity_poly.type
_entity_poly.pdbx_seq_one_letter_code
_entity_poly.pdbx_strand_id
1 'polypeptide(L)'
;SIEEIVKSGKFSFLDNLNVTFSKGWERSKKLQESFRDSLDKDRALGYTSKGPHRMDITFQVNNKKASSNLSRGQLKILILLIFLTNIKLIKQITQRETLLMIDDLGSELDVKNLRSLIEQIILSENQIVLTGIEGEEMHQSIKKLTNFTQINL
;
A
#
# COMPACT_ATOMS: atom_id res chain seq x y z
N SER A 1 -11.69 2.98 -1.45
CA SER A 1 -10.94 1.74 -1.16
C SER A 1 -9.97 1.43 -2.29
N ILE A 2 -9.01 0.53 -2.05
CA ILE A 2 -8.08 0.07 -3.10
C ILE A 2 -8.85 -0.57 -4.28
N GLU A 3 -9.95 -1.25 -4.00
CA GLU A 3 -10.82 -1.83 -5.02
C GLU A 3 -11.46 -0.79 -5.94
N GLU A 4 -11.83 0.38 -5.44
CA GLU A 4 -12.35 1.49 -6.25
C GLU A 4 -11.27 2.02 -7.19
N ILE A 5 -10.03 2.14 -6.71
CA ILE A 5 -8.89 2.57 -7.52
C ILE A 5 -8.59 1.54 -8.61
N VAL A 6 -8.61 0.26 -8.29
CA VAL A 6 -8.44 -0.83 -9.26
C VAL A 6 -9.56 -0.79 -10.31
N LYS A 7 -10.82 -0.69 -9.89
CA LYS A 7 -11.98 -0.61 -10.81
C LYS A 7 -11.98 0.63 -11.70
N SER A 8 -11.26 1.69 -11.32
CA SER A 8 -11.13 2.89 -12.17
C SER A 8 -10.32 2.64 -13.45
N GLY A 9 -9.62 1.51 -13.57
CA GLY A 9 -8.77 1.16 -14.71
C GLY A 9 -7.53 2.05 -14.89
N LYS A 10 -7.23 2.93 -13.93
CA LYS A 10 -6.08 3.83 -14.00
C LYS A 10 -4.74 3.09 -14.00
N PHE A 11 -4.70 1.93 -13.35
CA PHE A 11 -3.52 1.09 -13.21
C PHE A 11 -3.84 -0.33 -13.70
N SER A 12 -3.80 -0.54 -15.01
CA SER A 12 -4.18 -1.82 -15.64
C SER A 12 -3.41 -3.04 -15.13
N PHE A 13 -2.19 -2.84 -14.61
CA PHE A 13 -1.42 -3.92 -14.00
C PHE A 13 -2.02 -4.42 -12.67
N LEU A 14 -3.02 -3.73 -12.11
CA LEU A 14 -3.74 -4.13 -10.89
C LEU A 14 -5.13 -4.72 -11.17
N ASP A 15 -5.55 -4.87 -12.43
CA ASP A 15 -6.91 -5.31 -12.79
C ASP A 15 -7.32 -6.64 -12.11
N ASN A 16 -6.36 -7.53 -11.87
CA ASN A 16 -6.58 -8.80 -11.18
C ASN A 16 -5.90 -8.84 -9.79
N LEU A 17 -5.90 -7.70 -9.08
CA LEU A 17 -5.38 -7.64 -7.72
C LEU A 17 -6.30 -8.41 -6.76
N ASN A 18 -5.71 -9.38 -6.07
CA ASN A 18 -6.34 -10.11 -4.98
C ASN A 18 -5.59 -9.86 -3.68
N VAL A 19 -6.33 -9.55 -2.64
CA VAL A 19 -5.78 -9.30 -1.31
C VAL A 19 -6.31 -10.35 -0.35
N THR A 20 -5.41 -11.10 0.27
CA THR A 20 -5.77 -12.13 1.25
C THR A 20 -5.18 -11.78 2.61
N PHE A 21 -5.99 -11.94 3.65
CA PHE A 21 -5.59 -11.76 5.03
C PHE A 21 -5.49 -13.10 5.73
N SER A 22 -4.35 -13.34 6.38
CA SER A 22 -4.13 -14.45 7.30
C SER A 22 -4.06 -13.93 8.73
N LYS A 23 -4.90 -14.44 9.61
CA LYS A 23 -4.85 -14.07 11.04
C LYS A 23 -3.70 -14.75 11.81
N GLY A 24 -2.92 -15.61 11.14
CA GLY A 24 -1.79 -16.31 11.72
C GLY A 24 -2.11 -17.67 12.36
N TRP A 25 -3.36 -18.12 12.26
CA TRP A 25 -3.80 -19.47 12.64
C TRP A 25 -5.01 -19.90 11.81
N GLU A 26 -5.49 -21.11 11.97
CA GLU A 26 -6.61 -21.66 11.21
C GLU A 26 -7.88 -20.83 11.40
N ARG A 27 -8.55 -20.46 10.29
CA ARG A 27 -9.75 -19.61 10.32
C ARG A 27 -10.89 -20.21 11.13
N SER A 28 -11.03 -21.53 11.12
CA SER A 28 -12.07 -22.31 11.81
C SER A 28 -11.87 -22.41 13.32
N LYS A 29 -10.65 -22.16 13.84
CA LYS A 29 -10.29 -22.36 15.24
C LYS A 29 -10.20 -21.06 16.03
N LYS A 30 -10.50 -21.14 17.33
CA LYS A 30 -10.14 -20.09 18.29
C LYS A 30 -8.62 -20.09 18.52
N LEU A 31 -8.05 -18.93 18.89
CA LEU A 31 -6.61 -18.79 19.13
C LEU A 31 -6.09 -19.78 20.20
N GLN A 32 -6.88 -19.94 21.29
CA GLN A 32 -6.52 -20.86 22.37
C GLN A 32 -6.44 -22.32 21.91
N GLU A 33 -7.35 -22.76 21.04
CA GLU A 33 -7.32 -24.10 20.45
C GLU A 33 -6.07 -24.29 19.58
N SER A 34 -5.79 -23.29 18.73
CA SER A 34 -4.60 -23.32 17.87
C SER A 34 -3.30 -23.38 18.68
N PHE A 35 -3.23 -22.72 19.83
CA PHE A 35 -2.06 -22.83 20.73
C PHE A 35 -1.94 -24.19 21.37
N ARG A 36 -3.05 -24.79 21.81
CA ARG A 36 -3.04 -26.17 22.38
C ARG A 36 -2.59 -27.18 21.34
N ASP A 37 -3.11 -27.08 20.12
CA ASP A 37 -2.78 -27.99 19.01
C ASP A 37 -1.31 -27.89 18.56
N SER A 38 -0.67 -26.72 18.73
CA SER A 38 0.72 -26.51 18.34
C SER A 38 1.72 -26.63 19.48
N LEU A 39 1.28 -26.90 20.71
CA LEU A 39 2.09 -26.80 21.93
C LEU A 39 3.36 -27.65 21.90
N ASP A 40 3.27 -28.92 21.53
CA ASP A 40 4.42 -29.83 21.51
C ASP A 40 5.40 -29.45 20.40
N LYS A 41 4.87 -29.04 19.24
CA LYS A 41 5.69 -28.50 18.14
C LYS A 41 6.40 -27.23 18.56
N ASP A 42 5.71 -26.30 19.19
CA ASP A 42 6.26 -25.02 19.61
C ASP A 42 7.32 -25.18 20.69
N ARG A 43 7.13 -26.15 21.62
CA ARG A 43 8.15 -26.54 22.60
C ARG A 43 9.41 -27.08 21.94
N ALA A 44 9.27 -27.95 20.93
CA ALA A 44 10.39 -28.48 20.18
C ALA A 44 11.14 -27.44 19.37
N LEU A 45 10.41 -26.43 18.82
CA LEU A 45 10.98 -25.35 18.04
C LEU A 45 11.56 -24.21 18.87
N GLY A 46 11.17 -24.09 20.14
CA GLY A 46 11.56 -22.96 21.02
C GLY A 46 10.85 -21.63 20.70
N TYR A 47 9.83 -21.62 19.85
CA TYR A 47 9.02 -20.45 19.54
C TYR A 47 7.59 -20.82 19.16
N THR A 48 6.66 -19.86 19.30
CA THR A 48 5.26 -20.04 18.96
C THR A 48 5.03 -19.94 17.44
N SER A 49 4.52 -21.02 16.84
CA SER A 49 4.31 -21.12 15.38
C SER A 49 2.97 -20.58 14.91
N LYS A 50 2.01 -20.34 15.81
CA LYS A 50 0.67 -19.80 15.54
C LYS A 50 0.45 -18.53 16.35
N GLY A 51 -0.41 -17.65 15.86
CA GLY A 51 -0.83 -16.47 16.63
C GLY A 51 -0.76 -15.14 15.86
N PRO A 52 -1.14 -14.02 16.50
CA PRO A 52 -1.20 -12.71 15.86
C PRO A 52 0.13 -12.22 15.27
N HIS A 53 1.26 -12.63 15.82
CA HIS A 53 2.59 -12.33 15.29
C HIS A 53 2.89 -13.01 13.94
N ARG A 54 2.01 -13.93 13.51
CA ARG A 54 2.03 -14.59 12.19
C ARG A 54 0.96 -14.04 11.25
N MET A 55 0.30 -12.94 11.67
CA MET A 55 -0.62 -12.22 10.77
C MET A 55 0.12 -11.76 9.53
N ASP A 56 -0.55 -11.89 8.38
CA ASP A 56 0.00 -11.44 7.11
C ASP A 56 -1.09 -10.97 6.16
N ILE A 57 -0.75 -9.99 5.34
CA ILE A 57 -1.56 -9.54 4.21
C ILE A 57 -0.77 -9.84 2.94
N THR A 58 -1.30 -10.72 2.12
CA THR A 58 -0.67 -11.08 0.86
C THR A 58 -1.39 -10.40 -0.30
N PHE A 59 -0.64 -9.68 -1.12
CA PHE A 59 -1.08 -9.08 -2.37
C PHE A 59 -0.67 -9.96 -3.54
N GLN A 60 -1.63 -10.33 -4.38
CA GLN A 60 -1.41 -11.15 -5.58
C GLN A 60 -1.97 -10.43 -6.80
N VAL A 61 -1.25 -10.48 -7.90
CA VAL A 61 -1.69 -10.01 -9.21
C VAL A 61 -1.56 -11.17 -10.17
N ASN A 62 -2.65 -11.51 -10.89
CA ASN A 62 -2.72 -12.68 -11.76
C ASN A 62 -2.29 -13.98 -11.05
N ASN A 63 -2.77 -14.19 -9.82
CA ASN A 63 -2.49 -15.35 -8.98
C ASN A 63 -1.00 -15.53 -8.58
N LYS A 64 -0.16 -14.52 -8.76
CA LYS A 64 1.25 -14.51 -8.33
C LYS A 64 1.46 -13.42 -7.29
N LYS A 65 2.39 -13.64 -6.35
CA LYS A 65 2.72 -12.61 -5.36
C LYS A 65 3.13 -11.31 -6.07
N ALA A 66 2.58 -10.19 -5.64
CA ALA A 66 2.88 -8.87 -6.22
C ALA A 66 4.38 -8.57 -6.21
N SER A 67 5.09 -8.90 -5.12
CA SER A 67 6.53 -8.68 -4.98
C SER A 67 7.41 -9.42 -6.01
N SER A 68 6.92 -10.50 -6.62
CA SER A 68 7.64 -11.27 -7.62
C SER A 68 7.09 -11.10 -9.05
N ASN A 69 5.96 -10.43 -9.19
CA ASN A 69 5.25 -10.30 -10.49
C ASN A 69 5.24 -8.87 -11.02
N LEU A 70 5.35 -7.87 -10.16
CA LEU A 70 5.33 -6.46 -10.53
C LEU A 70 6.75 -5.93 -10.72
N SER A 71 6.92 -4.96 -11.64
CA SER A 71 8.14 -4.17 -11.73
C SER A 71 8.31 -3.31 -10.47
N ARG A 72 9.51 -2.74 -10.24
CA ARG A 72 9.79 -1.87 -9.09
C ARG A 72 8.84 -0.67 -9.06
N GLY A 73 8.66 0.01 -10.19
CA GLY A 73 7.72 1.13 -10.28
C GLY A 73 6.27 0.72 -10.01
N GLN A 74 5.81 -0.42 -10.56
CA GLN A 74 4.47 -0.94 -10.28
C GLN A 74 4.28 -1.31 -8.80
N LEU A 75 5.30 -1.90 -8.19
CA LEU A 75 5.27 -2.23 -6.76
C LEU A 75 5.24 -0.96 -5.90
N LYS A 76 6.01 0.06 -6.26
CA LYS A 76 5.99 1.38 -5.61
C LYS A 76 4.60 2.00 -5.65
N ILE A 77 3.93 1.96 -6.80
CA ILE A 77 2.55 2.45 -6.94
C ILE A 77 1.61 1.68 -6.02
N LEU A 78 1.65 0.34 -6.05
CA LEU A 78 0.81 -0.49 -5.19
C LEU A 78 1.00 -0.13 -3.71
N ILE A 79 2.23 0.01 -3.25
CA ILE A 79 2.55 0.38 -1.86
C ILE A 79 1.96 1.75 -1.52
N LEU A 80 2.14 2.76 -2.38
CA LEU A 80 1.60 4.09 -2.16
C LEU A 80 0.06 4.09 -2.12
N LEU A 81 -0.61 3.34 -2.99
CA LEU A 81 -2.05 3.18 -2.96
C LEU A 81 -2.56 2.52 -1.66
N ILE A 82 -1.81 1.57 -1.11
CA ILE A 82 -2.08 0.97 0.19
C ILE A 82 -1.97 2.03 1.30
N PHE A 83 -0.91 2.83 1.29
CA PHE A 83 -0.74 3.93 2.27
C PHE A 83 -1.87 4.95 2.17
N LEU A 84 -2.24 5.42 0.97
CA LEU A 84 -3.36 6.34 0.77
C LEU A 84 -4.68 5.77 1.27
N THR A 85 -4.92 4.48 1.04
CA THR A 85 -6.11 3.80 1.56
C THR A 85 -6.11 3.73 3.09
N ASN A 86 -4.96 3.41 3.70
CA ASN A 86 -4.82 3.36 5.15
C ASN A 86 -5.01 4.74 5.82
N ILE A 87 -4.45 5.81 5.24
CA ILE A 87 -4.62 7.18 5.73
C ILE A 87 -6.10 7.57 5.74
N LYS A 88 -6.82 7.27 4.65
CA LYS A 88 -8.27 7.51 4.57
C LYS A 88 -9.02 6.74 5.65
N LEU A 89 -8.67 5.49 5.90
CA LEU A 89 -9.27 4.68 6.95
C LEU A 89 -8.97 5.23 8.35
N ILE A 90 -7.72 5.62 8.62
CA ILE A 90 -7.32 6.25 9.90
C ILE A 90 -8.14 7.51 10.14
N LYS A 91 -8.26 8.39 9.13
CA LYS A 91 -9.07 9.62 9.24
C LYS A 91 -10.53 9.29 9.57
N GLN A 92 -11.12 8.28 8.92
CA GLN A 92 -12.49 7.85 9.19
C GLN A 92 -12.69 7.31 10.62
N ILE A 93 -11.75 6.54 11.13
CA ILE A 93 -11.87 5.89 12.45
C ILE A 93 -11.51 6.86 13.59
N THR A 94 -10.44 7.64 13.42
CA THR A 94 -9.88 8.44 14.51
C THR A 94 -10.25 9.92 14.45
N GLN A 95 -10.81 10.37 13.33
CA GLN A 95 -11.08 11.79 13.03
C GLN A 95 -9.79 12.67 13.09
N ARG A 96 -8.61 12.07 12.92
CA ARG A 96 -7.33 12.76 12.93
C ARG A 96 -6.80 12.96 11.52
N GLU A 97 -6.24 14.14 11.29
CA GLU A 97 -5.48 14.42 10.07
C GLU A 97 -4.12 13.70 10.10
N THR A 98 -3.68 13.28 8.93
CA THR A 98 -2.41 12.57 8.76
C THR A 98 -1.54 13.33 7.77
N LEU A 99 -0.27 13.52 8.10
CA LEU A 99 0.75 14.01 7.17
C LEU A 99 1.37 12.81 6.45
N LEU A 100 1.32 12.81 5.12
CA LEU A 100 2.00 11.82 4.30
C LEU A 100 3.29 12.41 3.75
N MET A 101 4.40 11.76 4.03
CA MET A 101 5.71 12.13 3.47
C MET A 101 6.13 11.06 2.46
N ILE A 102 6.40 11.48 1.23
CA ILE A 102 6.81 10.58 0.15
C ILE A 102 8.16 11.06 -0.38
N ASP A 103 9.16 10.23 -0.23
CA ASP A 103 10.50 10.50 -0.71
C ASP A 103 10.69 9.97 -2.14
N ASP A 104 11.33 10.78 -2.97
CA ASP A 104 11.69 10.46 -4.35
C ASP A 104 10.53 9.87 -5.18
N LEU A 105 9.39 10.58 -5.22
CA LEU A 105 8.17 10.10 -5.87
C LEU A 105 8.39 9.69 -7.33
N GLY A 106 9.16 10.45 -8.09
CA GLY A 106 9.31 10.30 -9.55
C GLY A 106 10.20 9.14 -9.98
N SER A 107 11.04 8.60 -9.09
CA SER A 107 11.96 7.52 -9.47
C SER A 107 11.23 6.24 -9.87
N GLU A 108 11.78 5.57 -10.89
CA GLU A 108 11.28 4.27 -11.39
C GLU A 108 9.85 4.29 -11.98
N LEU A 109 9.22 5.48 -12.12
CA LEU A 109 7.88 5.63 -12.69
C LEU A 109 7.96 6.24 -14.10
N ASP A 110 7.16 5.66 -15.01
CA ASP A 110 6.89 6.33 -16.27
C ASP A 110 5.91 7.51 -16.08
N VAL A 111 5.90 8.43 -17.03
CA VAL A 111 5.11 9.67 -17.00
C VAL A 111 3.62 9.42 -16.76
N LYS A 112 3.07 8.40 -17.42
CA LYS A 112 1.64 8.07 -17.32
C LYS A 112 1.28 7.60 -15.91
N ASN A 113 2.09 6.69 -15.37
CA ASN A 113 1.89 6.16 -14.03
C ASN A 113 2.13 7.24 -12.96
N LEU A 114 3.15 8.08 -13.12
CA LEU A 114 3.42 9.21 -12.23
C LEU A 114 2.23 10.16 -12.18
N ARG A 115 1.69 10.56 -13.34
CA ARG A 115 0.51 11.44 -13.41
C ARG A 115 -0.69 10.82 -12.71
N SER A 116 -1.01 9.56 -13.03
CA SER A 116 -2.14 8.86 -12.40
C SER A 116 -1.98 8.74 -10.89
N LEU A 117 -0.76 8.54 -10.40
CA LEU A 117 -0.47 8.47 -8.98
C LEU A 117 -0.62 9.83 -8.29
N ILE A 118 -0.11 10.92 -8.89
CA ILE A 118 -0.29 12.29 -8.38
C ILE A 118 -1.78 12.64 -8.27
N GLU A 119 -2.59 12.26 -9.26
CA GLU A 119 -4.04 12.44 -9.18
C GLU A 119 -4.64 11.72 -7.96
N GLN A 120 -4.22 10.48 -7.67
CA GLN A 120 -4.70 9.75 -6.48
C GLN A 120 -4.25 10.40 -5.17
N ILE A 121 -3.02 10.92 -5.14
CA ILE A 121 -2.47 11.65 -4.00
C ILE A 121 -3.32 12.90 -3.71
N ILE A 122 -3.63 13.69 -4.73
CA ILE A 122 -4.44 14.91 -4.59
C ILE A 122 -5.88 14.59 -4.14
N LEU A 123 -6.49 13.54 -4.73
CA LEU A 123 -7.82 13.08 -4.34
C LEU A 123 -7.91 12.53 -2.91
N SER A 124 -6.78 12.31 -2.26
CA SER A 124 -6.76 11.88 -0.85
C SER A 124 -7.06 12.98 0.15
N GLU A 125 -7.02 14.26 -0.28
CA GLU A 125 -7.31 15.46 0.53
C GLU A 125 -6.51 15.53 1.85
N ASN A 126 -5.30 14.99 1.86
CA ASN A 126 -4.39 15.03 3.01
C ASN A 126 -3.29 16.06 2.79
N GLN A 127 -2.68 16.49 3.90
CA GLN A 127 -1.42 17.23 3.81
C GLN A 127 -0.31 16.28 3.37
N ILE A 128 0.41 16.65 2.31
CA ILE A 128 1.42 15.79 1.71
C ILE A 128 2.70 16.58 1.48
N VAL A 129 3.83 15.97 1.84
CA VAL A 129 5.16 16.46 1.52
C VAL A 129 5.79 15.46 0.55
N LEU A 130 6.19 15.97 -0.61
CA LEU A 130 6.84 15.18 -1.65
C LEU A 130 8.26 15.66 -1.83
N THR A 131 9.20 14.74 -1.94
CA THR A 131 10.54 15.03 -2.46
C THR A 131 10.73 14.37 -3.82
N GLY A 132 11.66 14.88 -4.59
CA GLY A 132 12.01 14.30 -5.89
C GLY A 132 13.02 15.15 -6.61
N ILE A 133 13.68 14.55 -7.60
CA ILE A 133 14.59 15.27 -8.49
C ILE A 133 13.74 16.20 -9.37
N GLU A 134 14.19 17.43 -9.54
CA GLU A 134 13.53 18.41 -10.37
C GLU A 134 13.42 17.88 -11.81
N GLY A 135 12.19 17.55 -12.20
CA GLY A 135 11.86 17.08 -13.54
C GLY A 135 10.66 17.86 -14.07
N GLU A 136 10.75 18.30 -15.31
CA GLU A 136 9.72 19.11 -15.97
C GLU A 136 8.34 18.44 -15.93
N GLU A 137 8.30 17.12 -16.00
CA GLU A 137 7.09 16.30 -16.03
C GLU A 137 6.37 16.23 -14.68
N MET A 138 7.11 16.06 -13.58
CA MET A 138 6.55 16.05 -12.23
C MET A 138 5.98 17.43 -11.89
N HIS A 139 6.75 18.48 -12.15
CA HIS A 139 6.36 19.87 -11.91
C HIS A 139 5.12 20.24 -12.71
N GLN A 140 5.05 19.91 -14.00
CA GLN A 140 3.88 20.16 -14.86
C GLN A 140 2.65 19.40 -14.40
N SER A 141 2.82 18.17 -13.92
CA SER A 141 1.71 17.35 -13.44
C SER A 141 1.11 17.91 -12.15
N ILE A 142 1.95 18.37 -11.22
CA ILE A 142 1.48 18.98 -9.98
C ILE A 142 0.85 20.35 -10.23
N LYS A 143 1.49 21.22 -11.00
CA LYS A 143 0.99 22.58 -11.32
C LYS A 143 -0.42 22.61 -11.90
N LYS A 144 -0.77 21.60 -12.69
CA LYS A 144 -2.09 21.51 -13.33
C LYS A 144 -3.22 21.09 -12.38
N LEU A 145 -2.88 20.51 -11.24
CA LEU A 145 -3.85 19.77 -10.44
C LEU A 145 -4.15 20.40 -9.08
N THR A 146 -3.28 21.25 -8.53
CA THR A 146 -3.51 21.80 -7.19
C THR A 146 -2.62 23.00 -6.87
N ASN A 147 -2.99 23.73 -5.82
CA ASN A 147 -2.11 24.71 -5.18
C ASN A 147 -1.06 23.98 -4.35
N PHE A 148 0.22 24.22 -4.61
CA PHE A 148 1.32 23.67 -3.86
C PHE A 148 2.40 24.73 -3.61
N THR A 149 3.18 24.53 -2.57
CA THR A 149 4.37 25.34 -2.27
C THR A 149 5.60 24.54 -2.66
N GLN A 150 6.44 25.07 -3.52
CA GLN A 150 7.72 24.47 -3.88
C GLN A 150 8.82 25.07 -3.02
N ILE A 151 9.68 24.22 -2.47
CA ILE A 151 10.87 24.59 -1.73
C ILE A 151 12.07 23.95 -2.45
N ASN A 152 12.97 24.76 -2.95
CA ASN A 152 14.23 24.30 -3.56
C ASN A 152 15.30 24.25 -2.45
N LEU A 153 15.93 23.10 -2.31
CA LEU A 153 17.03 22.87 -1.35
C LEU A 153 18.36 22.86 -2.06
#